data_d715ca755bbce78133be8a3700894a76
#
_entry.id   d715ca755bbce78133be8a3700894a76
#
_cell.length_a   1.000
_cell.length_b   1.000
_cell.length_c   1.000
_cell.angle_alpha   90.00
_cell.angle_beta   90.00
_cell.angle_gamma   90.00
#
_symmetry.space_group_name_H-M   'P 1'
#
loop_
_entity.id
_entity.type
_entity.pdbx_description
1 polymer ?
#
loop_
_entity_poly.entity_id
_entity_poly.type
_entity_poly.pdbx_seq_one_letter_code
_entity_poly.pdbx_strand_id
1 'polypeptide(L)'
;MEMLSLEKELKENSYPGRGIVIGRTPDGTKAVAAYFIMGRSENSRNRIFVEDGEGIRTQAFDPSKLTDPSLIIYAPVRVLGNKTIVTNGDQTDTIYEGMDRQMTFEQSLRTREFEPDAPNYTPRISGILHIESGRYSYAMSILKSNNGNPDACNRFTFAYENCVAGEGHFIHTYQGDGNPLPSFEGEPKLVKISDDIEAFTKMIWESLNEDNKVSLFVRYIDITTGKYETKIVNKNK
;
A
#
# COMPACT_ATOMS: atom_id res chain seq x y z
N MET A 1 -2.43 19.94 -9.28
CA MET A 1 -1.60 18.75 -9.56
C MET A 1 -2.13 18.13 -10.85
N GLU A 2 -1.25 17.76 -11.79
CA GLU A 2 -1.68 17.07 -13.02
C GLU A 2 -2.02 15.62 -12.71
N MET A 3 -3.12 15.12 -13.29
CA MET A 3 -3.54 13.73 -13.14
C MET A 3 -2.64 12.84 -13.99
N LEU A 4 -1.94 11.89 -13.37
CA LEU A 4 -1.00 11.00 -14.02
C LEU A 4 -1.67 9.69 -14.44
N SER A 5 -1.12 9.06 -15.46
CA SER A 5 -1.48 7.69 -15.83
C SER A 5 -0.73 6.72 -14.91
N LEU A 6 -1.45 6.01 -14.03
CA LEU A 6 -0.85 4.98 -13.17
C LEU A 6 -0.13 3.91 -14.00
N GLU A 7 -0.72 3.52 -15.13
CA GLU A 7 -0.12 2.56 -16.07
C GLU A 7 1.27 3.02 -16.53
N LYS A 8 1.38 4.29 -16.97
CA LYS A 8 2.63 4.88 -17.43
C LYS A 8 3.66 4.95 -16.29
N GLU A 9 3.25 5.45 -15.10
CA GLU A 9 4.11 5.54 -13.92
C GLU A 9 4.71 4.20 -13.53
N LEU A 10 3.91 3.11 -13.58
CA LEU A 10 4.38 1.77 -13.24
C LEU A 10 5.29 1.17 -14.32
N LYS A 11 5.01 1.43 -15.61
CA LYS A 11 5.84 0.94 -16.73
C LYS A 11 7.20 1.64 -16.81
N GLU A 12 7.23 2.94 -16.49
CA GLU A 12 8.46 3.74 -16.54
C GLU A 12 9.33 3.56 -15.29
N ASN A 13 8.76 3.06 -14.16
CA ASN A 13 9.49 2.80 -12.94
C ASN A 13 9.70 1.30 -12.74
N SER A 14 10.90 0.81 -13.02
CA SER A 14 11.23 -0.63 -12.90
C SER A 14 11.15 -1.17 -11.46
N TYR A 15 11.25 -0.31 -10.44
CA TYR A 15 11.22 -0.72 -9.04
C TYR A 15 10.63 0.34 -8.09
N PRO A 16 9.32 0.60 -8.11
CA PRO A 16 8.67 1.41 -7.07
C PRO A 16 8.65 0.72 -5.68
N GLY A 17 9.03 -0.55 -5.61
CA GLY A 17 9.11 -1.34 -4.39
C GLY A 17 7.75 -1.84 -3.91
N ARG A 18 7.12 -1.14 -2.98
CA ARG A 18 5.75 -1.36 -2.54
C ARG A 18 4.94 -0.13 -2.90
N GLY A 19 3.70 -0.33 -3.31
CA GLY A 19 2.84 0.78 -3.68
C GLY A 19 1.42 0.62 -3.16
N ILE A 20 0.83 1.73 -2.72
CA ILE A 20 -0.55 1.83 -2.27
C ILE A 20 -1.26 2.83 -3.17
N VAL A 21 -2.41 2.43 -3.72
CA VAL A 21 -3.36 3.32 -4.40
C VAL A 21 -4.65 3.35 -3.60
N ILE A 22 -5.15 4.55 -3.29
CA ILE A 22 -6.45 4.73 -2.67
C ILE A 22 -7.21 5.79 -3.46
N GLY A 23 -8.51 5.56 -3.71
CA GLY A 23 -9.31 6.47 -4.49
C GLY A 23 -10.79 6.12 -4.51
N ARG A 24 -11.51 6.74 -5.46
CA ARG A 24 -12.96 6.59 -5.64
C ARG A 24 -13.27 6.28 -7.11
N THR A 25 -14.21 5.37 -7.34
CA THR A 25 -14.65 5.04 -8.71
C THR A 25 -15.28 6.25 -9.43
N PRO A 26 -15.24 6.32 -10.79
CA PRO A 26 -15.83 7.39 -11.58
C PRO A 26 -17.33 7.60 -11.34
N ASP A 27 -18.09 6.53 -11.08
CA ASP A 27 -19.50 6.61 -10.69
C ASP A 27 -19.72 7.13 -9.25
N GLY A 28 -18.62 7.28 -8.49
CA GLY A 28 -18.63 7.76 -7.12
C GLY A 28 -19.21 6.79 -6.08
N THR A 29 -19.51 5.54 -6.45
CA THR A 29 -20.20 4.59 -5.57
C THR A 29 -19.27 3.75 -4.72
N LYS A 30 -18.01 3.55 -5.15
CA LYS A 30 -17.07 2.67 -4.45
C LYS A 30 -15.79 3.39 -4.06
N ALA A 31 -15.30 3.09 -2.86
CA ALA A 31 -13.94 3.34 -2.43
C ALA A 31 -13.03 2.24 -2.96
N VAL A 32 -11.80 2.59 -3.35
CA VAL A 32 -10.84 1.67 -3.95
C VAL A 32 -9.56 1.67 -3.15
N ALA A 33 -9.04 0.48 -2.86
CA ALA A 33 -7.71 0.27 -2.31
C ALA A 33 -6.97 -0.75 -3.17
N ALA A 34 -5.73 -0.44 -3.55
CA ALA A 34 -4.82 -1.40 -4.15
C ALA A 34 -3.48 -1.37 -3.41
N TYR A 35 -2.86 -2.54 -3.27
CA TYR A 35 -1.55 -2.69 -2.68
C TYR A 35 -0.74 -3.75 -3.44
N PHE A 36 0.47 -3.42 -3.86
CA PHE A 36 1.37 -4.38 -4.47
C PHE A 36 2.72 -4.44 -3.76
N ILE A 37 3.34 -5.60 -3.86
CA ILE A 37 4.73 -5.82 -3.45
C ILE A 37 5.59 -6.26 -4.64
N MET A 38 6.80 -5.74 -4.64
CA MET A 38 7.88 -6.17 -5.51
C MET A 38 9.07 -6.63 -4.67
N GLY A 39 9.97 -7.43 -5.25
CA GLY A 39 11.15 -7.96 -4.59
C GLY A 39 12.31 -8.13 -5.54
N ARG A 40 13.54 -7.81 -5.09
CA ARG A 40 14.79 -8.04 -5.85
C ARG A 40 15.56 -9.27 -5.35
N SER A 41 15.47 -9.57 -4.05
CA SER A 41 16.13 -10.75 -3.46
C SER A 41 15.24 -12.00 -3.54
N GLU A 42 15.84 -13.17 -3.47
CA GLU A 42 15.10 -14.45 -3.41
C GLU A 42 14.14 -14.48 -2.22
N ASN A 43 14.58 -14.07 -1.04
CA ASN A 43 13.73 -13.99 0.16
C ASN A 43 12.54 -13.05 -0.03
N SER A 44 12.76 -11.86 -0.62
CA SER A 44 11.68 -10.90 -0.87
C SER A 44 10.68 -11.36 -1.94
N ARG A 45 11.11 -12.19 -2.90
CA ARG A 45 10.26 -12.78 -3.94
C ARG A 45 9.50 -14.03 -3.47
N ASN A 46 9.95 -14.67 -2.40
CA ASN A 46 9.35 -15.89 -1.84
C ASN A 46 8.11 -15.58 -1.00
N ARG A 47 7.16 -14.82 -1.57
CA ARG A 47 5.94 -14.38 -0.89
C ARG A 47 4.71 -14.53 -1.76
N ILE A 48 3.58 -14.76 -1.10
CA ILE A 48 2.23 -14.67 -1.66
C ILE A 48 1.33 -13.90 -0.71
N PHE A 49 0.25 -13.32 -1.23
CA PHE A 49 -0.87 -12.83 -0.43
C PHE A 49 -1.90 -13.95 -0.25
N VAL A 50 -2.37 -14.11 0.96
CA VAL A 50 -3.49 -15.00 1.30
C VAL A 50 -4.53 -14.23 2.09
N GLU A 51 -5.79 -14.61 1.93
CA GLU A 51 -6.89 -14.03 2.73
C GLU A 51 -6.68 -14.34 4.21
N ASP A 52 -7.02 -13.39 5.07
CA ASP A 52 -6.98 -13.50 6.53
C ASP A 52 -8.15 -12.71 7.14
N GLY A 53 -9.26 -13.41 7.34
CA GLY A 53 -10.53 -12.79 7.71
C GLY A 53 -10.98 -11.77 6.67
N GLU A 54 -11.27 -10.54 7.09
CA GLU A 54 -11.58 -9.44 6.18
C GLU A 54 -10.34 -8.75 5.58
N GLY A 55 -9.13 -9.13 6.02
CA GLY A 55 -7.87 -8.62 5.54
C GLY A 55 -7.11 -9.61 4.66
N ILE A 56 -5.81 -9.37 4.54
CA ILE A 56 -4.85 -10.30 3.93
C ILE A 56 -3.57 -10.35 4.77
N ARG A 57 -2.84 -11.45 4.65
CA ARG A 57 -1.48 -11.56 5.17
C ARG A 57 -0.49 -12.00 4.09
N THR A 58 0.76 -11.68 4.27
CA THR A 58 1.84 -12.30 3.51
C THR A 58 2.15 -13.68 4.07
N GLN A 59 2.53 -14.59 3.18
CA GLN A 59 2.98 -15.92 3.53
C GLN A 59 4.18 -16.29 2.65
N ALA A 60 5.13 -17.07 3.18
CA ALA A 60 6.17 -17.65 2.35
C ALA A 60 5.52 -18.61 1.33
N PHE A 61 5.90 -18.48 0.06
CA PHE A 61 5.49 -19.42 -0.98
C PHE A 61 6.15 -20.79 -0.75
N ASP A 62 7.46 -20.78 -0.51
CA ASP A 62 8.24 -21.94 -0.13
C ASP A 62 8.81 -21.73 1.29
N PRO A 63 8.21 -22.33 2.34
CA PRO A 63 8.70 -22.18 3.71
C PRO A 63 10.14 -22.63 3.93
N SER A 64 10.65 -23.56 3.11
CA SER A 64 12.03 -24.05 3.23
C SER A 64 13.08 -23.01 2.84
N LYS A 65 12.68 -21.98 2.08
CA LYS A 65 13.52 -20.87 1.63
C LYS A 65 13.37 -19.61 2.48
N LEU A 66 12.57 -19.63 3.51
CA LEU A 66 12.36 -18.51 4.41
C LEU A 66 13.55 -18.34 5.35
N THR A 67 14.36 -17.32 5.14
CA THR A 67 15.57 -17.06 5.96
C THR A 67 15.29 -16.13 7.12
N ASP A 68 14.58 -15.03 6.89
CA ASP A 68 14.19 -14.05 7.91
C ASP A 68 12.76 -13.58 7.67
N PRO A 69 11.81 -13.91 8.54
CA PRO A 69 10.41 -13.48 8.40
C PRO A 69 10.15 -12.03 8.83
N SER A 70 11.04 -11.39 9.59
CA SER A 70 10.74 -10.17 10.35
C SER A 70 10.25 -8.98 9.52
N LEU A 71 10.76 -8.81 8.28
CA LEU A 71 10.38 -7.72 7.39
C LEU A 71 9.49 -8.16 6.21
N ILE A 72 9.18 -9.46 6.12
CA ILE A 72 8.45 -9.99 4.95
C ILE A 72 7.14 -10.69 5.29
N ILE A 73 6.94 -11.13 6.54
CA ILE A 73 5.70 -11.77 7.01
C ILE A 73 4.94 -10.80 7.92
N TYR A 74 3.82 -10.28 7.44
CA TYR A 74 2.96 -9.33 8.12
C TYR A 74 1.55 -9.35 7.51
N ALA A 75 0.60 -8.67 8.12
CA ALA A 75 -0.74 -8.45 7.56
C ALA A 75 -0.78 -7.09 6.84
N PRO A 76 -0.64 -7.00 5.50
CA PRO A 76 -0.65 -5.72 4.80
C PRO A 76 -2.02 -5.04 4.82
N VAL A 77 -3.10 -5.78 5.00
CA VAL A 77 -4.45 -5.22 5.08
C VAL A 77 -5.18 -5.77 6.30
N ARG A 78 -5.69 -4.88 7.13
CA ARG A 78 -6.60 -5.19 8.23
C ARG A 78 -7.82 -4.29 8.22
N VAL A 79 -8.94 -4.79 8.71
CA VAL A 79 -10.20 -4.04 8.81
C VAL A 79 -10.54 -3.85 10.28
N LEU A 80 -10.86 -2.61 10.67
CA LEU A 80 -11.33 -2.22 11.99
C LEU A 80 -12.67 -1.49 11.85
N GLY A 81 -13.77 -2.23 12.00
CA GLY A 81 -15.11 -1.69 11.77
C GLY A 81 -15.26 -1.13 10.36
N ASN A 82 -15.48 0.16 10.23
CA ASN A 82 -15.64 0.86 8.95
C ASN A 82 -14.32 1.40 8.35
N LYS A 83 -13.19 0.95 8.86
CA LYS A 83 -11.85 1.37 8.41
C LYS A 83 -11.09 0.22 7.79
N THR A 84 -10.50 0.47 6.62
CA THR A 84 -9.55 -0.47 5.98
C THR A 84 -8.16 0.14 6.06
N ILE A 85 -7.24 -0.56 6.72
CA ILE A 85 -5.83 -0.18 6.91
C ILE A 85 -5.00 -0.96 5.91
N VAL A 86 -4.11 -0.27 5.17
CA VAL A 86 -3.22 -0.86 4.15
C VAL A 86 -1.81 -0.37 4.38
N THR A 87 -0.82 -1.26 4.53
CA THR A 87 0.58 -0.87 4.73
C THR A 87 1.58 -1.84 4.08
N ASN A 88 2.85 -1.45 4.03
CA ASN A 88 3.93 -2.29 3.52
C ASN A 88 4.71 -3.06 4.58
N GLY A 89 4.21 -3.14 5.81
CA GLY A 89 4.92 -3.80 6.90
C GLY A 89 4.04 -4.04 8.14
N ASP A 90 4.67 -4.45 9.22
CA ASP A 90 4.02 -4.78 10.50
C ASP A 90 3.41 -3.56 11.23
N GLN A 91 3.64 -2.34 10.74
CA GLN A 91 2.94 -1.16 11.26
C GLN A 91 1.41 -1.22 11.04
N THR A 92 0.89 -2.14 10.22
CA THR A 92 -0.55 -2.40 10.13
C THR A 92 -1.14 -2.72 11.50
N ASP A 93 -0.48 -3.61 12.24
CA ASP A 93 -0.91 -4.01 13.59
C ASP A 93 -0.82 -2.84 14.56
N THR A 94 0.26 -2.04 14.47
CA THR A 94 0.42 -0.83 15.27
C THR A 94 -0.72 0.17 15.06
N ILE A 95 -1.11 0.40 13.80
CA ILE A 95 -2.24 1.28 13.45
C ILE A 95 -3.55 0.69 13.97
N TYR A 96 -3.78 -0.60 13.71
CA TYR A 96 -4.98 -1.31 14.13
C TYR A 96 -5.18 -1.21 15.65
N GLU A 97 -4.18 -1.60 16.43
CA GLU A 97 -4.22 -1.58 17.90
C GLU A 97 -4.33 -0.16 18.47
N GLY A 98 -3.62 0.81 17.87
CA GLY A 98 -3.69 2.21 18.28
C GLY A 98 -5.09 2.77 18.07
N MET A 99 -5.68 2.53 16.91
CA MET A 99 -7.03 3.02 16.59
C MET A 99 -8.13 2.29 17.38
N ASP A 100 -7.96 1.00 17.68
CA ASP A 100 -8.85 0.26 18.57
C ASP A 100 -8.87 0.87 19.98
N ARG A 101 -7.73 1.46 20.40
CA ARG A 101 -7.60 2.25 21.63
C ARG A 101 -7.93 3.74 21.45
N GLN A 102 -8.65 4.11 20.37
CA GLN A 102 -9.10 5.47 20.08
C GLN A 102 -8.00 6.50 19.77
N MET A 103 -6.80 6.06 19.43
CA MET A 103 -5.76 6.94 18.89
C MET A 103 -6.09 7.33 17.45
N THR A 104 -5.59 8.48 16.99
CA THR A 104 -5.66 8.82 15.56
C THR A 104 -4.67 7.99 14.75
N PHE A 105 -4.83 7.99 13.42
CA PHE A 105 -3.89 7.33 12.50
C PHE A 105 -2.45 7.80 12.71
N GLU A 106 -2.24 9.12 12.80
CA GLU A 106 -0.92 9.71 13.02
C GLU A 106 -0.36 9.39 14.42
N GLN A 107 -1.21 9.41 15.45
CA GLN A 107 -0.79 9.07 16.80
C GLN A 107 -0.33 7.60 16.88
N SER A 108 -1.04 6.69 16.21
CA SER A 108 -0.70 5.28 16.15
C SER A 108 0.69 5.05 15.52
N LEU A 109 1.07 5.86 14.55
CA LEU A 109 2.36 5.76 13.85
C LEU A 109 3.53 6.41 14.60
N ARG A 110 3.32 7.12 15.71
CA ARG A 110 4.40 7.86 16.40
C ARG A 110 5.51 6.97 16.96
N THR A 111 5.20 5.71 17.26
CA THR A 111 6.17 4.72 17.76
C THR A 111 6.93 3.99 16.66
N ARG A 112 6.61 4.27 15.39
CA ARG A 112 7.21 3.59 14.23
C ARG A 112 8.14 4.54 13.48
N GLU A 113 9.13 3.96 12.82
CA GLU A 113 10.06 4.64 11.92
C GLU A 113 10.12 3.84 10.61
N PHE A 114 11.02 4.19 9.71
CA PHE A 114 11.35 3.39 8.52
C PHE A 114 11.90 2.01 8.91
N GLU A 115 12.06 1.09 7.96
CA GLU A 115 12.61 -0.24 8.23
C GLU A 115 14.12 -0.17 8.53
N PRO A 116 14.63 -0.97 9.49
CA PRO A 116 16.05 -0.95 9.88
C PRO A 116 16.93 -1.77 8.92
N ASP A 117 16.70 -1.66 7.61
CA ASP A 117 17.36 -2.42 6.54
C ASP A 117 18.43 -1.59 5.82
N ALA A 118 19.47 -1.18 6.54
CA ALA A 118 20.60 -0.47 5.93
C ALA A 118 21.15 -1.20 4.68
N PRO A 119 21.54 -0.47 3.62
CA PRO A 119 21.60 0.99 3.49
C PRO A 119 20.30 1.63 2.97
N ASN A 120 19.25 0.86 2.69
CA ASN A 120 18.03 1.36 2.04
C ASN A 120 17.13 2.15 2.99
N TYR A 121 17.08 1.75 4.27
CA TYR A 121 16.14 2.31 5.25
C TYR A 121 14.76 2.45 4.64
N THR A 122 14.20 1.31 4.19
CA THR A 122 12.94 1.21 3.42
C THR A 122 11.85 2.04 4.06
N PRO A 123 11.25 2.99 3.34
CA PRO A 123 10.16 3.77 3.87
C PRO A 123 8.97 2.90 4.27
N ARG A 124 8.33 3.21 5.40
CA ARG A 124 7.04 2.64 5.76
C ARG A 124 5.94 3.52 5.17
N ILE A 125 5.20 2.97 4.22
CA ILE A 125 4.01 3.61 3.65
C ILE A 125 2.76 2.99 4.25
N SER A 126 1.78 3.82 4.53
CA SER A 126 0.51 3.40 5.13
C SER A 126 -0.64 4.17 4.50
N GLY A 127 -1.79 3.53 4.39
CA GLY A 127 -3.04 4.12 3.98
C GLY A 127 -4.17 3.66 4.91
N ILE A 128 -5.15 4.53 5.10
CA ILE A 128 -6.39 4.21 5.80
C ILE A 128 -7.57 4.78 5.04
N LEU A 129 -8.55 3.93 4.77
CA LEU A 129 -9.85 4.32 4.23
C LEU A 129 -10.87 4.35 5.37
N HIS A 130 -11.70 5.36 5.39
CA HIS A 130 -12.78 5.51 6.35
C HIS A 130 -14.10 5.72 5.62
N ILE A 131 -15.04 4.80 5.82
CA ILE A 131 -16.38 4.86 5.23
C ILE A 131 -17.40 4.96 6.37
N GLU A 132 -18.12 6.06 6.44
CA GLU A 132 -19.12 6.28 7.49
C GLU A 132 -20.37 6.94 6.92
N SER A 133 -21.51 6.25 7.04
CA SER A 133 -22.82 6.80 6.65
C SER A 133 -22.86 7.38 5.24
N GLY A 134 -22.24 6.70 4.26
CA GLY A 134 -22.17 7.15 2.86
C GLY A 134 -21.11 8.22 2.60
N ARG A 135 -20.34 8.62 3.61
CA ARG A 135 -19.18 9.49 3.47
C ARG A 135 -17.92 8.66 3.32
N TYR A 136 -16.98 9.15 2.52
CA TYR A 136 -15.70 8.52 2.27
C TYR A 136 -14.57 9.51 2.39
N SER A 137 -13.58 9.16 3.17
CA SER A 137 -12.29 9.87 3.28
C SER A 137 -11.16 8.86 3.41
N TYR A 138 -9.94 9.30 3.18
CA TYR A 138 -8.75 8.49 3.41
C TYR A 138 -7.56 9.36 3.78
N ALA A 139 -6.57 8.72 4.38
CA ALA A 139 -5.27 9.32 4.61
C ALA A 139 -4.15 8.36 4.18
N MET A 140 -3.02 8.94 3.78
CA MET A 140 -1.79 8.23 3.45
C MET A 140 -0.64 8.78 4.29
N SER A 141 0.31 7.93 4.66
CA SER A 141 1.49 8.33 5.42
C SER A 141 2.75 7.67 4.87
N ILE A 142 3.87 8.37 5.03
CA ILE A 142 5.20 7.84 4.80
C ILE A 142 6.12 8.20 5.96
N LEU A 143 6.82 7.19 6.49
CA LEU A 143 7.89 7.33 7.46
C LEU A 143 9.19 6.97 6.73
N LYS A 144 10.12 7.90 6.59
CA LYS A 144 11.35 7.67 5.85
C LYS A 144 12.56 8.31 6.53
N SER A 145 13.74 7.77 6.27
CA SER A 145 14.99 8.37 6.75
C SER A 145 15.18 9.77 6.12
N ASN A 146 15.83 10.66 6.86
CA ASN A 146 16.25 11.95 6.33
C ASN A 146 17.55 11.75 5.53
N ASN A 147 17.43 11.56 4.21
CA ASN A 147 18.55 11.37 3.30
C ASN A 147 19.49 10.20 3.71
N GLY A 148 18.91 9.07 4.17
CA GLY A 148 19.68 7.90 4.59
C GLY A 148 20.29 8.02 5.99
N ASN A 149 19.96 9.06 6.76
CA ASN A 149 20.39 9.18 8.16
C ASN A 149 19.57 8.21 9.03
N PRO A 150 20.20 7.22 9.70
CA PRO A 150 19.53 6.25 10.56
C PRO A 150 18.88 6.86 11.80
N ASP A 151 19.37 8.01 12.27
CA ASP A 151 18.94 8.66 13.51
C ASP A 151 17.84 9.71 13.28
N ALA A 152 17.36 9.89 12.04
CA ALA A 152 16.40 10.93 11.71
C ALA A 152 15.25 10.40 10.83
N CYS A 153 14.04 10.36 11.39
CA CYS A 153 12.83 9.94 10.70
C CYS A 153 11.95 11.13 10.31
N ASN A 154 11.74 11.32 9.01
CA ASN A 154 10.75 12.25 8.47
C ASN A 154 9.38 11.55 8.42
N ARG A 155 8.34 12.25 8.88
CA ARG A 155 6.95 11.76 8.98
C ARG A 155 6.03 12.68 8.23
N PHE A 156 5.36 12.16 7.22
CA PHE A 156 4.38 12.91 6.44
C PHE A 156 3.04 12.17 6.45
N THR A 157 1.96 12.93 6.63
CA THR A 157 0.59 12.44 6.50
C THR A 157 -0.17 13.35 5.56
N PHE A 158 -0.90 12.74 4.63
CA PHE A 158 -1.72 13.40 3.60
C PHE A 158 -3.16 12.95 3.81
N ALA A 159 -4.05 13.87 4.14
CA ALA A 159 -5.46 13.59 4.36
C ALA A 159 -6.30 14.08 3.19
N TYR A 160 -7.24 13.26 2.74
CA TYR A 160 -8.11 13.52 1.59
C TYR A 160 -9.57 13.41 2.03
N GLU A 161 -10.24 14.54 2.06
CA GLU A 161 -11.67 14.67 2.32
C GLU A 161 -12.41 15.07 1.04
N ASN A 162 -13.70 14.75 0.97
CA ASN A 162 -14.53 15.05 -0.21
C ASN A 162 -13.92 14.51 -1.52
N CYS A 163 -13.48 13.25 -1.49
CA CYS A 163 -12.75 12.61 -2.57
C CYS A 163 -13.51 12.68 -3.90
N VAL A 164 -12.84 13.17 -4.93
CA VAL A 164 -13.42 13.36 -6.27
C VAL A 164 -13.62 12.00 -6.94
N ALA A 165 -14.76 11.82 -7.58
CA ALA A 165 -15.07 10.60 -8.33
C ALA A 165 -14.10 10.43 -9.52
N GLY A 166 -13.59 9.22 -9.69
CA GLY A 166 -12.60 8.88 -10.72
C GLY A 166 -11.15 9.20 -10.36
N GLU A 167 -10.90 9.79 -9.17
CA GLU A 167 -9.57 10.17 -8.71
C GLU A 167 -9.09 9.31 -7.55
N GLY A 168 -7.78 9.17 -7.46
CA GLY A 168 -7.09 8.54 -6.35
C GLY A 168 -5.67 9.03 -6.21
N HIS A 169 -4.98 8.55 -5.19
CA HIS A 169 -3.60 8.91 -4.92
C HIS A 169 -2.74 7.65 -4.81
N PHE A 170 -1.56 7.74 -5.38
CA PHE A 170 -0.55 6.68 -5.41
C PHE A 170 0.68 7.09 -4.63
N ILE A 171 1.03 6.31 -3.61
CA ILE A 171 2.28 6.41 -2.84
C ILE A 171 3.07 5.11 -2.97
N HIS A 172 4.39 5.21 -3.03
CA HIS A 172 5.27 4.05 -3.15
C HIS A 172 6.56 4.25 -2.36
N THR A 173 7.34 3.17 -2.15
CA THR A 173 8.51 3.26 -1.25
C THR A 173 9.72 3.90 -1.91
N TYR A 174 9.95 3.67 -3.23
CA TYR A 174 11.16 4.11 -3.91
C TYR A 174 10.87 4.88 -5.19
N GLN A 175 11.62 5.92 -5.47
CA GLN A 175 11.54 6.69 -6.72
C GLN A 175 11.86 5.83 -7.96
N GLY A 176 12.67 4.78 -7.79
CA GLY A 176 13.10 3.88 -8.84
C GLY A 176 14.10 2.85 -8.31
N ASP A 177 14.75 2.15 -9.23
CA ASP A 177 15.83 1.22 -8.90
C ASP A 177 17.12 1.96 -8.53
N GLY A 178 18.00 1.34 -7.75
CA GLY A 178 19.24 1.93 -7.29
C GLY A 178 19.95 1.12 -6.21
N ASN A 179 21.12 1.61 -5.79
CA ASN A 179 21.90 1.05 -4.69
C ASN A 179 22.67 2.19 -3.97
N PRO A 180 22.24 2.70 -2.80
CA PRO A 180 20.96 2.34 -2.15
C PRO A 180 19.73 2.76 -2.95
N LEU A 181 18.56 2.20 -2.63
CA LEU A 181 17.29 2.54 -3.25
C LEU A 181 16.87 3.96 -2.85
N PRO A 182 16.58 4.88 -3.81
CA PRO A 182 16.16 6.24 -3.48
C PRO A 182 14.74 6.25 -2.93
N SER A 183 14.53 6.78 -1.71
CA SER A 183 13.21 6.90 -1.10
C SER A 183 12.28 7.79 -1.90
N PHE A 184 10.97 7.48 -1.87
CA PHE A 184 9.92 8.32 -2.45
C PHE A 184 9.99 9.76 -1.91
N GLU A 185 9.75 10.73 -2.78
CA GLU A 185 9.71 12.16 -2.47
C GLU A 185 8.45 12.84 -3.01
N GLY A 186 8.06 13.90 -2.34
CA GLY A 186 6.89 14.70 -2.71
C GLY A 186 5.59 14.17 -2.10
N GLU A 187 4.48 14.60 -2.69
CA GLU A 187 3.11 14.18 -2.33
C GLU A 187 2.72 12.90 -3.07
N PRO A 188 1.76 12.11 -2.54
CA PRO A 188 1.16 11.02 -3.29
C PRO A 188 0.64 11.50 -4.65
N LYS A 189 0.94 10.75 -5.71
CA LYS A 189 0.65 11.13 -7.09
C LYS A 189 -0.84 11.01 -7.38
N LEU A 190 -1.48 12.05 -7.93
CA LEU A 190 -2.88 12.01 -8.38
C LEU A 190 -3.00 11.09 -9.59
N VAL A 191 -3.87 10.07 -9.51
CA VAL A 191 -4.06 9.05 -10.56
C VAL A 191 -5.54 8.78 -10.84
N LYS A 192 -5.83 8.24 -12.04
CA LYS A 192 -7.18 7.80 -12.41
C LYS A 192 -7.51 6.46 -11.77
N ILE A 193 -8.76 6.33 -11.34
CA ILE A 193 -9.35 5.08 -10.85
C ILE A 193 -10.31 4.53 -11.92
N SER A 194 -10.32 3.21 -12.12
CA SER A 194 -11.27 2.52 -13.00
C SER A 194 -12.57 2.15 -12.26
N ASP A 195 -13.69 2.05 -12.98
CA ASP A 195 -14.94 1.48 -12.46
C ASP A 195 -14.85 -0.04 -12.27
N ASP A 196 -14.06 -0.69 -13.10
CA ASP A 196 -13.97 -2.14 -13.21
C ASP A 196 -12.75 -2.66 -12.43
N ILE A 197 -13.02 -3.47 -11.41
CA ILE A 197 -11.98 -4.07 -10.56
C ILE A 197 -11.07 -5.03 -11.35
N GLU A 198 -11.63 -5.80 -12.31
CA GLU A 198 -10.84 -6.73 -13.13
C GLU A 198 -9.87 -5.98 -14.04
N ALA A 199 -10.40 -4.95 -14.77
CA ALA A 199 -9.59 -4.11 -15.64
C ALA A 199 -8.50 -3.36 -14.85
N PHE A 200 -8.83 -2.84 -13.67
CA PHE A 200 -7.87 -2.12 -12.82
C PHE A 200 -6.78 -3.05 -12.27
N THR A 201 -7.18 -4.24 -11.79
CA THR A 201 -6.25 -5.26 -11.31
C THR A 201 -5.30 -5.71 -12.41
N LYS A 202 -5.84 -6.01 -13.60
CA LYS A 202 -5.07 -6.42 -14.77
C LYS A 202 -4.09 -5.32 -15.20
N MET A 203 -4.56 -4.07 -15.30
CA MET A 203 -3.72 -2.93 -15.70
C MET A 203 -2.55 -2.75 -14.73
N ILE A 204 -2.78 -2.76 -13.41
CA ILE A 204 -1.68 -2.66 -12.42
C ILE A 204 -0.71 -3.83 -12.59
N TRP A 205 -1.22 -5.06 -12.59
CA TRP A 205 -0.38 -6.27 -12.65
C TRP A 205 0.50 -6.35 -13.90
N GLU A 206 -0.04 -6.00 -15.06
CA GLU A 206 0.68 -6.01 -16.34
C GLU A 206 1.65 -4.83 -16.49
N SER A 207 1.45 -3.75 -15.72
CA SER A 207 2.33 -2.57 -15.73
C SER A 207 3.52 -2.69 -14.78
N LEU A 208 3.45 -3.58 -13.79
CA LEU A 208 4.59 -3.86 -12.91
C LEU A 208 5.69 -4.62 -13.65
N ASN A 209 6.95 -4.25 -13.37
CA ASN A 209 8.12 -4.96 -13.94
C ASN A 209 8.03 -6.46 -13.69
N GLU A 210 8.14 -7.25 -14.76
CA GLU A 210 7.90 -8.69 -14.75
C GLU A 210 8.83 -9.45 -13.80
N ASP A 211 10.10 -9.07 -13.73
CA ASP A 211 11.10 -9.77 -12.92
C ASP A 211 10.90 -9.50 -11.42
N ASN A 212 10.40 -8.31 -11.07
CA ASN A 212 10.34 -7.83 -9.70
C ASN A 212 8.95 -7.96 -9.05
N LYS A 213 7.85 -8.03 -9.81
CA LYS A 213 6.51 -8.15 -9.24
C LYS A 213 6.34 -9.45 -8.44
N VAL A 214 5.63 -9.38 -7.33
CA VAL A 214 5.44 -10.53 -6.41
C VAL A 214 3.97 -10.78 -6.17
N SER A 215 3.23 -9.81 -5.63
CA SER A 215 1.80 -9.95 -5.35
C SER A 215 1.08 -8.62 -5.46
N LEU A 216 -0.21 -8.67 -5.80
CA LEU A 216 -1.13 -7.54 -5.89
C LEU A 216 -2.44 -7.88 -5.18
N PHE A 217 -2.93 -6.94 -4.39
CA PHE A 217 -4.26 -6.90 -3.79
C PHE A 217 -5.01 -5.70 -4.33
N VAL A 218 -6.28 -5.88 -4.70
CA VAL A 218 -7.20 -4.80 -5.07
C VAL A 218 -8.54 -5.05 -4.39
N ARG A 219 -9.13 -4.01 -3.79
CA ARG A 219 -10.46 -4.05 -3.16
C ARG A 219 -11.28 -2.86 -3.55
N TYR A 220 -12.52 -3.12 -3.94
CA TYR A 220 -13.56 -2.14 -4.16
C TYR A 220 -14.62 -2.29 -3.07
N ILE A 221 -14.97 -1.20 -2.40
CA ILE A 221 -15.88 -1.18 -1.25
C ILE A 221 -17.03 -0.23 -1.58
N ASP A 222 -18.26 -0.72 -1.60
CA ASP A 222 -19.46 0.11 -1.75
C ASP A 222 -19.58 1.07 -0.56
N ILE A 223 -19.59 2.37 -0.84
CA ILE A 223 -19.54 3.43 0.17
C ILE A 223 -20.83 3.47 1.01
N THR A 224 -21.95 3.01 0.46
CA THR A 224 -23.25 3.02 1.13
C THR A 224 -23.44 1.79 2.02
N THR A 225 -23.07 0.60 1.51
CA THR A 225 -23.37 -0.68 2.17
C THR A 225 -22.19 -1.28 2.91
N GLY A 226 -20.97 -0.84 2.62
CA GLY A 226 -19.72 -1.44 3.13
C GLY A 226 -19.38 -2.80 2.50
N LYS A 227 -20.22 -3.32 1.59
CA LYS A 227 -19.90 -4.57 0.88
C LYS A 227 -18.70 -4.37 0.00
N TYR A 228 -17.85 -5.39 -0.10
CA TYR A 228 -16.62 -5.31 -0.87
C TYR A 228 -16.40 -6.51 -1.79
N GLU A 229 -15.64 -6.27 -2.84
CA GLU A 229 -15.07 -7.27 -3.72
C GLU A 229 -13.54 -7.16 -3.66
N THR A 230 -12.85 -8.31 -3.64
CA THR A 230 -11.39 -8.38 -3.53
C THR A 230 -10.81 -9.23 -4.64
N LYS A 231 -9.69 -8.78 -5.21
CA LYS A 231 -8.85 -9.54 -6.14
C LYS A 231 -7.45 -9.67 -5.56
N ILE A 232 -6.90 -10.87 -5.63
CA ILE A 232 -5.52 -11.16 -5.26
C ILE A 232 -4.83 -11.82 -6.45
N VAL A 233 -3.68 -11.30 -6.83
CA VAL A 233 -2.82 -11.87 -7.87
C VAL A 233 -1.46 -12.14 -7.28
N ASN A 234 -0.99 -13.36 -7.38
CA ASN A 234 0.34 -13.80 -6.95
C ASN A 234 1.14 -14.28 -8.15
N LYS A 235 2.41 -13.93 -8.24
CA LYS A 235 3.34 -14.46 -9.26
C LYS A 235 3.63 -15.94 -8.99
N ASN A 236 3.89 -16.27 -7.74
CA ASN A 236 4.04 -17.64 -7.27
C ASN A 236 2.66 -18.26 -7.03
N LYS A 237 2.45 -19.50 -7.48
CA LYS A 237 1.18 -20.23 -7.37
C LYS A 237 1.43 -21.62 -6.79
#